data_f8a06cf6f0fdad6912fc6ea04fa594d0
#
_entry.id   f8a06cf6f0fdad6912fc6ea04fa594d0
#
_cell.length_a   1.000
_cell.length_b   1.000
_cell.length_c   1.000
_cell.angle_alpha   90.00
_cell.angle_beta   90.00
_cell.angle_gamma   90.00
#
_symmetry.space_group_name_H-M   'P 1'
#
loop_
_entity.id
_entity.type
_entity.pdbx_description
1 polymer ?
#
loop_
_entity_poly.entity_id
_entity_poly.type
_entity_poly.pdbx_seq_one_letter_code
_entity_poly.pdbx_strand_id
1 'polypeptide(L)'
;MGQTKLTSEQEKQVLAKMDQSSNALRTLQCDFVQSKRMKILSKEMQSKGVLYFVKPDKIRWQYTAPYDYTFIMNGDKVQIKSAKKTKNIDIQGNKIFRQITTIILNTVTGGGIMNSADFDVELFKKGDAYFAKMLPKKKEVKQVYAAIEVYFNPALTMVESIKMIEKSGEYTTVKLLSPKVNTKINESVFKVD
;
A
#
# COMPACT_ATOMS: atom_id res chain seq x y z
N MET A 1 -5.38 14.48 -20.08
CA MET A 1 -5.73 13.13 -20.60
C MET A 1 -6.77 12.52 -19.67
N GLY A 2 -7.92 12.06 -20.24
CA GLY A 2 -8.96 11.39 -19.49
C GLY A 2 -8.53 10.00 -19.01
N GLN A 3 -9.17 9.50 -17.97
CA GLN A 3 -9.08 8.10 -17.55
C GLN A 3 -10.13 7.28 -18.32
N THR A 4 -9.76 6.08 -18.76
CA THR A 4 -10.66 5.16 -19.47
C THR A 4 -10.75 3.86 -18.70
N LYS A 5 -11.98 3.41 -18.43
CA LYS A 5 -12.22 2.09 -17.82
C LYS A 5 -11.82 1.00 -18.83
N LEU A 6 -11.18 -0.06 -18.35
CA LEU A 6 -10.79 -1.18 -19.19
C LEU A 6 -12.02 -1.98 -19.63
N THR A 7 -11.95 -2.57 -20.80
CA THR A 7 -12.90 -3.60 -21.24
C THR A 7 -12.64 -4.90 -20.51
N SER A 8 -13.61 -5.80 -20.47
CA SER A 8 -13.46 -7.11 -19.79
C SER A 8 -12.27 -7.93 -20.30
N GLU A 9 -11.96 -7.83 -21.60
CA GLU A 9 -10.80 -8.52 -22.17
C GLU A 9 -9.47 -7.88 -21.73
N GLN A 10 -9.39 -6.55 -21.73
CA GLN A 10 -8.24 -5.81 -21.23
C GLN A 10 -8.02 -6.05 -19.73
N GLU A 11 -9.10 -6.10 -18.95
CA GLU A 11 -9.02 -6.42 -17.51
C GLU A 11 -8.37 -7.78 -17.29
N LYS A 12 -8.82 -8.84 -17.99
CA LYS A 12 -8.25 -10.19 -17.90
C LYS A 12 -6.75 -10.20 -18.17
N GLN A 13 -6.30 -9.53 -19.23
CA GLN A 13 -4.89 -9.46 -19.62
C GLN A 13 -4.05 -8.71 -18.57
N VAL A 14 -4.54 -7.58 -18.09
CA VAL A 14 -3.87 -6.76 -17.06
C VAL A 14 -3.77 -7.55 -15.75
N LEU A 15 -4.87 -8.19 -15.32
CA LEU A 15 -4.91 -9.00 -14.11
C LEU A 15 -3.95 -10.18 -14.16
N ALA A 16 -3.93 -10.93 -15.27
CA ALA A 16 -3.01 -12.06 -15.41
C ALA A 16 -1.55 -11.61 -15.26
N LYS A 17 -1.19 -10.45 -15.81
CA LYS A 17 0.16 -9.89 -15.69
C LYS A 17 0.48 -9.40 -14.30
N MET A 18 -0.48 -8.75 -13.62
CA MET A 18 -0.35 -8.31 -12.24
C MET A 18 -0.17 -9.51 -11.29
N ASP A 19 -0.97 -10.56 -11.46
CA ASP A 19 -0.89 -11.78 -10.65
C ASP A 19 0.46 -12.50 -10.87
N GLN A 20 0.92 -12.59 -12.11
CA GLN A 20 2.23 -13.15 -12.43
C GLN A 20 3.35 -12.38 -11.71
N SER A 21 3.31 -11.06 -11.80
CA SER A 21 4.33 -10.18 -11.18
C SER A 21 4.28 -10.25 -9.66
N SER A 22 3.08 -10.23 -9.08
CA SER A 22 2.88 -10.38 -7.64
C SER A 22 3.39 -11.73 -7.14
N ASN A 23 3.13 -12.82 -7.89
CA ASN A 23 3.61 -14.15 -7.51
C ASN A 23 5.13 -14.27 -7.60
N ALA A 24 5.78 -13.55 -8.51
CA ALA A 24 7.23 -13.51 -8.65
C ALA A 24 7.91 -12.65 -7.57
N LEU A 25 7.20 -11.71 -6.95
CA LEU A 25 7.73 -10.84 -5.91
C LEU A 25 7.98 -11.64 -4.62
N ARG A 26 9.23 -11.65 -4.15
CA ARG A 26 9.65 -12.26 -2.88
C ARG A 26 10.04 -11.22 -1.85
N THR A 27 10.82 -10.22 -2.28
CA THR A 27 11.29 -9.14 -1.43
C THR A 27 11.19 -7.81 -2.18
N LEU A 28 10.93 -6.75 -1.43
CA LEU A 28 10.96 -5.37 -1.93
C LEU A 28 11.62 -4.49 -0.88
N GLN A 29 12.59 -3.70 -1.31
CA GLN A 29 13.13 -2.58 -0.55
C GLN A 29 12.99 -1.34 -1.42
N CYS A 30 12.42 -0.28 -0.89
CA CYS A 30 12.32 1.00 -1.59
C CYS A 30 12.23 2.17 -0.62
N ASP A 31 12.57 3.35 -1.10
CA ASP A 31 12.22 4.58 -0.42
C ASP A 31 10.75 4.93 -0.71
N PHE A 32 10.14 5.75 0.12
CA PHE A 32 8.83 6.33 -0.16
C PHE A 32 8.77 7.82 0.20
N VAL A 33 7.93 8.52 -0.53
CA VAL A 33 7.49 9.87 -0.19
C VAL A 33 5.98 9.86 -0.04
N GLN A 34 5.51 10.32 1.10
CA GLN A 34 4.09 10.51 1.39
C GLN A 34 3.76 12.00 1.38
N SER A 35 2.72 12.36 0.64
CA SER A 35 2.13 13.71 0.64
C SER A 35 0.69 13.62 1.14
N LYS A 36 0.35 14.42 2.14
CA LYS A 36 -1.02 14.54 2.64
C LYS A 36 -1.58 15.93 2.32
N ARG A 37 -2.67 15.95 1.54
CA ARG A 37 -3.45 17.16 1.26
C ARG A 37 -4.57 17.28 2.27
N MET A 38 -4.55 18.38 3.03
CA MET A 38 -5.60 18.73 3.99
C MET A 38 -6.27 20.03 3.56
N LYS A 39 -7.60 20.10 3.64
CA LYS A 39 -8.38 21.29 3.21
C LYS A 39 -8.00 22.55 3.99
N ILE A 40 -7.66 22.39 5.26
CA ILE A 40 -7.31 23.50 6.15
C ILE A 40 -5.90 24.04 5.90
N LEU A 41 -5.04 23.30 5.20
CA LEU A 41 -3.66 23.70 4.94
C LEU A 41 -3.48 24.14 3.49
N SER A 42 -2.78 25.26 3.30
CA SER A 42 -2.44 25.78 1.97
C SER A 42 -1.36 24.94 1.26
N LYS A 43 -0.57 24.17 2.01
CA LYS A 43 0.50 23.32 1.50
C LYS A 43 0.27 21.87 1.88
N GLU A 44 0.74 20.94 1.04
CA GLU A 44 0.74 19.53 1.37
C GLU A 44 1.80 19.24 2.45
N MET A 45 1.42 18.40 3.40
CA MET A 45 2.38 17.85 4.38
C MET A 45 3.14 16.70 3.73
N GLN A 46 4.46 16.77 3.78
CA GLN A 46 5.31 15.71 3.23
C GLN A 46 6.03 14.94 4.35
N SER A 47 6.14 13.65 4.17
CA SER A 47 6.99 12.75 4.95
C SER A 47 7.67 11.76 4.02
N LYS A 48 8.79 11.24 4.47
CA LYS A 48 9.59 10.27 3.71
C LYS A 48 10.07 9.15 4.60
N GLY A 49 10.41 8.04 3.99
CA GLY A 49 10.90 6.89 4.72
C GLY A 49 11.34 5.76 3.82
N VAL A 50 11.49 4.59 4.42
CA VAL A 50 11.94 3.36 3.77
C VAL A 50 10.94 2.25 4.04
N LEU A 51 10.65 1.45 3.02
CA LEU A 51 9.83 0.26 3.07
C LEU A 51 10.69 -0.97 2.83
N TYR A 52 10.57 -1.96 3.71
CA TYR A 52 11.08 -3.31 3.52
C TYR A 52 9.91 -4.29 3.55
N PHE A 53 9.90 -5.21 2.62
CA PHE A 53 8.90 -6.27 2.53
C PHE A 53 9.57 -7.60 2.20
N VAL A 54 9.16 -8.65 2.89
CA VAL A 54 9.51 -10.05 2.59
C VAL A 54 8.23 -10.88 2.66
N LYS A 55 7.93 -11.54 1.56
CA LYS A 55 6.76 -12.42 1.47
C LYS A 55 6.92 -13.62 2.42
N PRO A 56 5.87 -14.10 3.07
CA PRO A 56 4.48 -13.69 2.84
C PRO A 56 4.00 -12.51 3.70
N ASP A 57 4.62 -12.23 4.85
CA ASP A 57 3.99 -11.48 5.93
C ASP A 57 4.96 -10.61 6.76
N LYS A 58 6.13 -10.26 6.20
CA LYS A 58 7.07 -9.35 6.86
C LYS A 58 7.08 -8.01 6.18
N ILE A 59 6.84 -6.96 6.95
CA ILE A 59 6.90 -5.57 6.49
C ILE A 59 7.53 -4.69 7.56
N ARG A 60 8.40 -3.76 7.14
CA ARG A 60 8.83 -2.62 7.93
C ARG A 60 8.57 -1.35 7.14
N TRP A 61 7.73 -0.51 7.67
CA TRP A 61 7.39 0.81 7.14
C TRP A 61 7.95 1.85 8.10
N GLN A 62 9.05 2.48 7.72
CA GLN A 62 9.76 3.40 8.60
C GLN A 62 9.76 4.80 8.02
N TYR A 63 9.18 5.76 8.74
CA TYR A 63 9.34 7.18 8.46
C TYR A 63 10.68 7.65 8.99
N THR A 64 11.40 8.45 8.21
CA THR A 64 12.69 9.03 8.56
C THR A 64 12.66 10.55 8.65
N ALA A 65 11.64 11.19 8.12
CA ALA A 65 11.39 12.62 8.24
C ALA A 65 9.92 12.97 7.93
N PRO A 66 9.34 13.99 8.56
CA PRO A 66 9.86 14.72 9.72
C PRO A 66 9.72 13.97 11.04
N TYR A 67 9.03 12.82 11.02
CA TYR A 67 8.73 12.00 12.19
C TYR A 67 9.61 10.76 12.21
N ASP A 68 10.01 10.34 13.40
CA ASP A 68 10.57 9.01 13.64
C ASP A 68 9.45 8.09 14.09
N TYR A 69 8.92 7.32 13.14
CA TYR A 69 7.83 6.39 13.36
C TYR A 69 8.08 5.14 12.54
N THR A 70 8.00 3.99 13.17
CA THR A 70 8.18 2.70 12.49
C THR A 70 7.05 1.76 12.81
N PHE A 71 6.48 1.19 11.77
CA PHE A 71 5.58 0.04 11.82
C PHE A 71 6.34 -1.20 11.38
N ILE A 72 6.35 -2.24 12.21
CA ILE A 72 6.96 -3.54 11.89
C ILE A 72 5.89 -4.61 12.02
N MET A 73 5.79 -5.46 11.03
CA MET A 73 5.06 -6.71 11.08
C MET A 73 6.00 -7.86 10.78
N ASN A 74 5.92 -8.92 11.56
CA ASN A 74 6.65 -10.17 11.36
C ASN A 74 5.72 -11.33 11.74
N GLY A 75 5.07 -11.91 10.74
CA GLY A 75 3.97 -12.86 10.95
C GLY A 75 2.83 -12.21 11.74
N ASP A 76 2.43 -12.83 12.84
CA ASP A 76 1.35 -12.34 13.70
C ASP A 76 1.75 -11.20 14.65
N LYS A 77 3.02 -10.87 14.71
CA LYS A 77 3.54 -9.83 15.60
C LYS A 77 3.59 -8.49 14.90
N VAL A 78 2.97 -7.48 15.51
CA VAL A 78 3.06 -6.09 15.05
C VAL A 78 3.64 -5.22 16.15
N GLN A 79 4.58 -4.39 15.78
CA GLN A 79 5.17 -3.39 16.66
C GLN A 79 5.11 -2.02 16.01
N ILE A 80 4.70 -1.04 16.80
CA ILE A 80 4.73 0.37 16.45
C ILE A 80 5.74 1.05 17.36
N LYS A 81 6.77 1.66 16.76
CA LYS A 81 7.80 2.44 17.45
C LYS A 81 7.66 3.92 17.06
N SER A 82 7.78 4.78 18.05
CA SER A 82 7.96 6.23 17.89
C SER A 82 9.08 6.69 18.79
N ALA A 83 9.57 7.93 18.63
CA ALA A 83 10.61 8.50 19.49
C ALA A 83 10.30 8.42 21.01
N LYS A 84 9.02 8.34 21.37
CA LYS A 84 8.57 8.37 22.78
C LYS A 84 7.99 7.05 23.29
N LYS A 85 7.59 6.12 22.41
CA LYS A 85 6.81 4.95 22.82
C LYS A 85 6.94 3.80 21.83
N THR A 86 7.09 2.59 22.38
CA THR A 86 6.94 1.33 21.65
C THR A 86 5.65 0.66 22.08
N LYS A 87 4.86 0.17 21.14
CA LYS A 87 3.61 -0.55 21.38
C LYS A 87 3.61 -1.85 20.55
N ASN A 88 3.45 -2.97 21.25
CA ASN A 88 3.24 -4.27 20.61
C ASN A 88 1.73 -4.52 20.49
N ILE A 89 1.31 -5.03 19.33
CA ILE A 89 -0.09 -5.31 19.00
C ILE A 89 -0.19 -6.76 18.57
N ASP A 90 -1.08 -7.51 19.19
CA ASP A 90 -1.47 -8.83 18.75
C ASP A 90 -2.51 -8.70 17.63
N ILE A 91 -2.13 -9.15 16.42
CA ILE A 91 -3.03 -9.13 15.27
C ILE A 91 -4.17 -10.11 15.42
N GLN A 92 -3.94 -11.26 16.06
CA GLN A 92 -4.96 -12.31 16.17
C GLN A 92 -6.18 -11.81 16.97
N GLY A 93 -5.93 -11.01 18.01
CA GLY A 93 -6.97 -10.36 18.82
C GLY A 93 -7.57 -9.10 18.21
N ASN A 94 -6.97 -8.53 17.15
CA ASN A 94 -7.39 -7.23 16.61
C ASN A 94 -7.78 -7.29 15.14
N LYS A 95 -9.09 -7.48 14.88
CA LYS A 95 -9.65 -7.60 13.53
C LYS A 95 -9.35 -6.39 12.62
N ILE A 96 -9.33 -5.17 13.17
CA ILE A 96 -9.06 -3.95 12.41
C ILE A 96 -7.62 -3.93 11.92
N PHE A 97 -6.65 -4.25 12.80
CA PHE A 97 -5.25 -4.33 12.43
C PHE A 97 -4.97 -5.39 11.38
N ARG A 98 -5.61 -6.56 11.49
CA ARG A 98 -5.50 -7.63 10.48
C ARG A 98 -5.95 -7.15 9.09
N GLN A 99 -7.06 -6.41 9.02
CA GLN A 99 -7.55 -5.86 7.76
C GLN A 99 -6.61 -4.82 7.17
N ILE A 100 -6.11 -3.88 7.98
CA ILE A 100 -5.14 -2.86 7.54
C ILE A 100 -3.88 -3.53 6.99
N THR A 101 -3.38 -4.53 7.70
CA THR A 101 -2.20 -5.30 7.30
C THR A 101 -2.40 -6.00 5.97
N THR A 102 -3.55 -6.67 5.77
CA THR A 102 -3.90 -7.32 4.51
C THR A 102 -3.97 -6.32 3.36
N ILE A 103 -4.56 -5.15 3.59
CA ILE A 103 -4.62 -4.06 2.59
C ILE A 103 -3.19 -3.61 2.21
N ILE A 104 -2.33 -3.37 3.20
CA ILE A 104 -0.94 -2.95 2.95
C ILE A 104 -0.20 -4.01 2.14
N LEU A 105 -0.27 -5.29 2.55
CA LEU A 105 0.40 -6.39 1.84
C LEU A 105 -0.10 -6.51 0.39
N ASN A 106 -1.41 -6.57 0.19
CA ASN A 106 -2.00 -6.66 -1.15
C ASN A 106 -1.65 -5.44 -2.01
N THR A 107 -1.59 -4.26 -1.41
CA THR A 107 -1.24 -3.03 -2.12
C THR A 107 0.23 -3.00 -2.52
N VAL A 108 1.13 -3.40 -1.63
CA VAL A 108 2.58 -3.46 -1.92
C VAL A 108 2.89 -4.49 -3.00
N THR A 109 2.23 -5.65 -2.95
CA THR A 109 2.45 -6.73 -3.92
C THR A 109 1.70 -6.53 -5.23
N GLY A 110 0.64 -5.73 -5.24
CA GLY A 110 -0.29 -5.61 -6.37
C GLY A 110 -1.14 -6.85 -6.62
N GLY A 111 -0.98 -7.90 -5.81
CA GLY A 111 -1.69 -9.17 -5.96
C GLY A 111 -2.95 -9.25 -5.11
N GLY A 112 -3.94 -10.01 -5.60
CA GLY A 112 -5.18 -10.24 -4.86
C GLY A 112 -6.08 -9.00 -4.71
N ILE A 113 -5.73 -7.87 -5.34
CA ILE A 113 -6.50 -6.62 -5.26
C ILE A 113 -7.94 -6.85 -5.75
N MET A 114 -8.11 -7.56 -6.87
CA MET A 114 -9.43 -7.80 -7.46
C MET A 114 -10.29 -8.80 -6.66
N ASN A 115 -9.66 -9.69 -5.91
CA ASN A 115 -10.36 -10.69 -5.09
C ASN A 115 -10.62 -10.21 -3.67
N SER A 116 -10.57 -8.90 -3.44
CA SER A 116 -10.79 -8.33 -2.12
C SER A 116 -12.25 -8.49 -1.68
N ALA A 117 -12.47 -9.18 -0.58
CA ALA A 117 -13.79 -9.23 0.07
C ALA A 117 -14.22 -7.85 0.62
N ASP A 118 -13.28 -6.93 0.75
CA ASP A 118 -13.46 -5.65 1.43
C ASP A 118 -13.66 -4.46 0.47
N PHE A 119 -13.38 -4.66 -0.84
CA PHE A 119 -13.47 -3.62 -1.86
C PHE A 119 -14.13 -4.11 -3.14
N ASP A 120 -14.90 -3.23 -3.79
CA ASP A 120 -15.22 -3.34 -5.20
C ASP A 120 -14.10 -2.68 -5.98
N VAL A 121 -13.54 -3.38 -6.98
CA VAL A 121 -12.36 -2.92 -7.70
C VAL A 121 -12.67 -2.75 -9.18
N GLU A 122 -12.26 -1.63 -9.73
CA GLU A 122 -12.35 -1.31 -11.15
C GLU A 122 -10.96 -0.94 -11.68
N LEU A 123 -10.63 -1.40 -12.88
CA LEU A 123 -9.36 -1.09 -13.54
C LEU A 123 -9.53 0.01 -14.59
N PHE A 124 -8.58 0.93 -14.57
CA PHE A 124 -8.52 2.06 -15.49
C PHE A 124 -7.14 2.19 -16.11
N LYS A 125 -7.12 2.82 -17.30
CA LYS A 125 -5.92 3.32 -17.95
C LYS A 125 -5.94 4.84 -18.00
N LYS A 126 -4.79 5.47 -17.73
CA LYS A 126 -4.57 6.91 -17.85
C LYS A 126 -3.21 7.15 -18.50
N GLY A 127 -3.21 7.55 -19.78
CA GLY A 127 -1.98 7.53 -20.58
C GLY A 127 -1.45 6.10 -20.67
N ASP A 128 -0.18 5.88 -20.34
CA ASP A 128 0.46 4.56 -20.31
C ASP A 128 0.38 3.86 -18.95
N ALA A 129 -0.13 4.54 -17.93
CA ALA A 129 -0.26 3.99 -16.59
C ALA A 129 -1.60 3.26 -16.40
N TYR A 130 -1.57 2.17 -15.67
CA TYR A 130 -2.75 1.45 -15.19
C TYR A 130 -2.97 1.74 -13.71
N PHE A 131 -4.23 1.80 -13.29
CA PHE A 131 -4.55 1.87 -11.88
C PHE A 131 -5.83 1.12 -11.52
N ALA A 132 -5.85 0.58 -10.31
CA ALA A 132 -7.01 -0.03 -9.70
C ALA A 132 -7.67 1.02 -8.78
N LYS A 133 -8.96 1.26 -8.99
CA LYS A 133 -9.80 2.06 -8.09
C LYS A 133 -10.59 1.11 -7.21
N MET A 134 -10.32 1.18 -5.91
CA MET A 134 -10.89 0.31 -4.89
C MET A 134 -11.94 1.10 -4.10
N LEU A 135 -13.19 0.67 -4.16
CA LEU A 135 -14.31 1.25 -3.42
C LEU A 135 -14.61 0.39 -2.20
N PRO A 136 -14.53 0.93 -0.98
CA PRO A 136 -14.76 0.14 0.23
C PRO A 136 -16.15 -0.48 0.27
N LYS A 137 -16.28 -1.74 0.68
CA LYS A 137 -17.56 -2.44 0.96
C LYS A 137 -17.93 -2.33 2.43
N LYS A 138 -16.96 -2.50 3.31
CA LYS A 138 -17.18 -2.52 4.76
C LYS A 138 -17.50 -1.13 5.31
N LYS A 139 -18.50 -1.07 6.20
CA LYS A 139 -19.01 0.18 6.79
C LYS A 139 -17.91 0.98 7.49
N GLU A 140 -17.04 0.30 8.22
CA GLU A 140 -15.95 0.91 9.00
C GLU A 140 -14.95 1.62 8.07
N VAL A 141 -14.59 0.98 6.95
CA VAL A 141 -13.67 1.57 5.94
C VAL A 141 -14.37 2.69 5.17
N LYS A 142 -15.66 2.52 4.84
CA LYS A 142 -16.49 3.55 4.19
C LYS A 142 -16.64 4.82 5.03
N GLN A 143 -16.52 4.74 6.34
CA GLN A 143 -16.59 5.92 7.21
C GLN A 143 -15.38 6.84 7.02
N VAL A 144 -14.23 6.29 6.68
CA VAL A 144 -12.96 7.02 6.54
C VAL A 144 -12.65 7.32 5.07
N TYR A 145 -12.68 6.30 4.22
CA TYR A 145 -12.24 6.41 2.83
C TYR A 145 -13.41 6.39 1.84
N ALA A 146 -13.35 7.28 0.85
CA ALA A 146 -14.21 7.26 -0.32
C ALA A 146 -13.69 6.29 -1.39
N ALA A 147 -12.38 6.25 -1.60
CA ALA A 147 -11.71 5.35 -2.54
C ALA A 147 -10.22 5.21 -2.20
N ILE A 148 -9.62 4.11 -2.67
CA ILE A 148 -8.16 3.93 -2.71
C ILE A 148 -7.81 3.66 -4.17
N GLU A 149 -6.83 4.39 -4.71
CA GLU A 149 -6.32 4.21 -6.06
C GLU A 149 -4.89 3.66 -5.97
N VAL A 150 -4.64 2.54 -6.65
CA VAL A 150 -3.33 1.87 -6.70
C VAL A 150 -2.81 1.97 -8.12
N TYR A 151 -1.74 2.70 -8.31
CA TYR A 151 -1.12 2.95 -9.61
C TYR A 151 0.04 1.99 -9.83
N PHE A 152 0.10 1.40 -11.03
CA PHE A 152 1.13 0.46 -11.43
C PHE A 152 2.06 1.11 -12.46
N ASN A 153 3.29 0.61 -12.51
CA ASN A 153 4.20 0.98 -13.59
C ASN A 153 3.66 0.46 -14.94
N PRO A 154 4.08 1.04 -16.09
CA PRO A 154 3.59 0.62 -17.42
C PRO A 154 3.80 -0.86 -17.73
N ALA A 155 4.85 -1.46 -17.15
CA ALA A 155 5.14 -2.88 -17.30
C ALA A 155 4.25 -3.79 -16.45
N LEU A 156 3.42 -3.26 -15.53
CA LEU A 156 2.58 -3.99 -14.57
C LEU A 156 3.37 -4.94 -13.65
N THR A 157 4.62 -4.59 -13.37
CA THR A 157 5.50 -5.42 -12.55
C THR A 157 5.49 -5.05 -11.08
N MET A 158 5.03 -3.82 -10.77
CA MET A 158 4.97 -3.34 -9.39
C MET A 158 4.05 -2.12 -9.23
N VAL A 159 3.66 -1.89 -7.99
CA VAL A 159 2.98 -0.67 -7.57
C VAL A 159 3.97 0.49 -7.52
N GLU A 160 3.63 1.63 -8.12
CA GLU A 160 4.42 2.86 -8.07
C GLU A 160 3.89 3.86 -7.05
N SER A 161 2.56 3.96 -6.94
CA SER A 161 1.96 4.86 -5.98
C SER A 161 0.57 4.42 -5.54
N ILE A 162 0.19 4.90 -4.37
CA ILE A 162 -1.11 4.65 -3.75
C ILE A 162 -1.70 6.01 -3.37
N LYS A 163 -2.96 6.23 -3.72
CA LYS A 163 -3.69 7.42 -3.31
C LYS A 163 -4.93 7.02 -2.50
N MET A 164 -4.97 7.41 -1.25
CA MET A 164 -6.09 7.20 -0.35
C MET A 164 -6.92 8.48 -0.28
N ILE A 165 -8.18 8.41 -0.72
CA ILE A 165 -9.10 9.54 -0.79
C ILE A 165 -10.09 9.40 0.36
N GLU A 166 -10.09 10.37 1.26
CA GLU A 166 -10.99 10.41 2.39
C GLU A 166 -12.38 10.96 1.98
N LYS A 167 -13.42 10.64 2.74
CA LYS A 167 -14.76 11.20 2.52
C LYS A 167 -14.81 12.72 2.62
N SER A 168 -13.94 13.31 3.40
CA SER A 168 -13.75 14.76 3.51
C SER A 168 -13.29 15.40 2.19
N GLY A 169 -12.79 14.59 1.24
CA GLY A 169 -12.13 15.03 0.01
C GLY A 169 -10.64 15.33 0.22
N GLU A 170 -10.11 15.14 1.41
CA GLU A 170 -8.67 15.12 1.67
C GLU A 170 -8.07 13.83 1.11
N TYR A 171 -6.78 13.85 0.83
CA TYR A 171 -6.13 12.63 0.33
C TYR A 171 -4.67 12.53 0.77
N THR A 172 -4.22 11.29 0.85
CA THR A 172 -2.82 10.95 1.08
C THR A 172 -2.32 10.17 -0.12
N THR A 173 -1.19 10.58 -0.67
CA THR A 173 -0.48 9.87 -1.75
C THR A 173 0.84 9.35 -1.22
N VAL A 174 1.12 8.07 -1.46
CA VAL A 174 2.42 7.45 -1.20
C VAL A 174 3.02 7.07 -2.53
N LYS A 175 4.24 7.54 -2.82
CA LYS A 175 5.03 7.14 -4.00
C LYS A 175 6.18 6.27 -3.55
N LEU A 176 6.38 5.15 -4.23
CA LEU A 176 7.50 4.22 -4.03
C LEU A 176 8.64 4.60 -4.99
N LEU A 177 9.85 4.73 -4.46
CA LEU A 177 11.00 5.23 -5.20
C LEU A 177 12.16 4.22 -5.12
N SER A 178 12.96 4.15 -6.19
CA SER A 178 14.19 3.34 -6.22
C SER A 178 14.01 1.89 -5.75
N PRO A 179 13.02 1.15 -6.30
CA PRO A 179 12.72 -0.19 -5.83
C PRO A 179 13.86 -1.17 -6.14
N LYS A 180 14.20 -1.98 -5.13
CA LYS A 180 15.07 -3.15 -5.25
C LYS A 180 14.22 -4.39 -5.02
N VAL A 181 13.95 -5.12 -6.10
CA VAL A 181 13.06 -6.28 -6.12
C VAL A 181 13.87 -7.55 -6.04
N ASN A 182 13.41 -8.51 -5.24
CA ASN A 182 14.00 -9.84 -5.09
C ASN A 182 15.49 -9.83 -4.67
N THR A 183 15.92 -8.78 -3.96
CA THR A 183 17.24 -8.71 -3.35
C THR A 183 17.20 -9.24 -1.93
N LYS A 184 18.36 -9.69 -1.42
CA LYS A 184 18.48 -10.18 -0.04
C LYS A 184 18.25 -9.03 0.95
N ILE A 185 17.34 -9.23 1.90
CA ILE A 185 17.09 -8.32 3.02
C ILE A 185 17.53 -9.03 4.31
N ASN A 186 18.23 -8.31 5.19
CA ASN A 186 18.62 -8.85 6.47
C ASN A 186 17.38 -9.02 7.38
N GLU A 187 17.17 -10.22 7.90
CA GLU A 187 16.03 -10.57 8.76
C GLU A 187 15.95 -9.71 10.05
N SER A 188 17.08 -9.21 10.54
CA SER A 188 17.11 -8.33 11.71
C SER A 188 16.30 -7.03 11.53
N VAL A 189 16.04 -6.64 10.28
CA VAL A 189 15.21 -5.47 9.95
C VAL A 189 13.77 -5.62 10.47
N PHE A 190 13.28 -6.87 10.58
CA PHE A 190 11.92 -7.19 11.02
C PHE A 190 11.84 -7.63 12.47
N LYS A 191 12.91 -7.46 13.25
CA LYS A 191 12.91 -7.84 14.66
C LYS A 191 11.88 -7.01 15.42
N VAL A 192 11.02 -7.72 16.15
CA VAL A 192 10.03 -7.20 17.11
C VAL A 192 10.56 -7.53 18.49
N ASP A 193 10.78 -6.51 19.33
CA ASP A 193 11.31 -6.66 20.70
C ASP A 193 10.20 -7.08 21.66
#